data_95114e0032e95a753d9450ae7d984a56
#
_entry.id   95114e0032e95a753d9450ae7d984a56
#
_cell.length_a   1.000
_cell.length_b   1.000
_cell.length_c   1.000
_cell.angle_alpha   90.00
_cell.angle_beta   90.00
_cell.angle_gamma   90.00
#
_symmetry.space_group_name_H-M   'P 1'
#
loop_
_entity.id
_entity.type
_entity.pdbx_description
1 polymer ?
#
loop_
_entity_poly.entity_id
_entity_poly.type
_entity_poly.pdbx_seq_one_letter_code
_entity_poly.pdbx_strand_id
1 'polypeptide(L)'
;MVTEAQGTVLLVDDEPAILRALKRLLRATGCNVLTAEGGAAGLEILARETVNLVISDMRMPEMNGAEFLSKVASEWPDTERILLTGYADLESTISAVNDGQISRYLNKPWDDDEIIQVVKRALRGVQLEHENRQLQALTEQQNKQLKTLNNSLEEKVTERTAQLVASQKRLKSAYDSLTEGYRATVRVFAGLVQHRMRESADASQRMSRLVMRLAQQLGLEAADIKQLHYAWMLRNVGKASFDDDLIHTPYVLLEPDAQRQFHKHPLLAHASILTIRPLDIAASLIRQHKEYLDGSGYPRQRKGDEIDSRAQILCVVNDYHELVSGLLLKRPLGSDEALDYLKEHAGTRYRQDAVDALAVLLPLMSREGEAQIDGTVTTAEMEAGMVLSRDLVNEHGILLLTRGFKLDAVAMQRIRELEANLGESFELYVVQK
;
A
#
# COMPACT_ATOMS: atom_id res chain seq x y z
N MET A 1 7.14 -47.11 32.73
CA MET A 1 8.50 -47.60 32.99
C MET A 1 9.12 -46.62 33.95
N VAL A 2 9.41 -47.03 35.19
CA VAL A 2 10.12 -46.20 36.16
C VAL A 2 11.57 -46.16 35.68
N THR A 3 12.03 -45.01 35.20
CA THR A 3 13.43 -44.79 34.84
C THR A 3 14.27 -45.06 36.10
N GLU A 4 15.11 -46.08 36.04
CA GLU A 4 16.12 -46.37 37.06
C GLU A 4 16.93 -45.10 37.28
N ALA A 5 17.14 -44.73 38.52
CA ALA A 5 17.92 -43.54 38.88
C ALA A 5 19.40 -43.84 38.54
N GLN A 6 19.82 -43.41 37.35
CA GLN A 6 21.23 -43.45 36.95
C GLN A 6 21.99 -42.42 37.78
N GLY A 7 22.93 -42.86 38.59
CA GLY A 7 23.81 -41.99 39.38
C GLY A 7 24.83 -42.86 40.12
N THR A 8 25.92 -42.23 40.56
CA THR A 8 26.96 -42.91 41.33
C THR A 8 26.82 -42.63 42.82
N VAL A 9 26.74 -43.66 43.61
CA VAL A 9 26.67 -43.60 45.07
C VAL A 9 28.01 -44.11 45.66
N LEU A 10 28.63 -43.34 46.51
CA LEU A 10 29.80 -43.70 47.25
C LEU A 10 29.39 -44.09 48.69
N LEU A 11 29.70 -45.34 49.10
CA LEU A 11 29.53 -45.86 50.46
C LEU A 11 30.86 -45.78 51.19
N VAL A 12 30.87 -45.17 52.35
CA VAL A 12 32.08 -45.01 53.18
C VAL A 12 31.80 -45.51 54.56
N ASP A 13 32.50 -46.57 54.96
CA ASP A 13 32.37 -47.26 56.29
C ASP A 13 33.65 -48.04 56.53
N ASP A 14 34.15 -48.12 57.78
CA ASP A 14 35.35 -48.89 58.12
C ASP A 14 35.10 -50.40 58.26
N GLU A 15 33.84 -50.83 58.27
CA GLU A 15 33.44 -52.21 58.30
C GLU A 15 33.16 -52.75 56.86
N PRO A 16 34.04 -53.62 56.31
CA PRO A 16 33.80 -54.17 54.95
C PRO A 16 32.52 -55.03 54.87
N ALA A 17 32.02 -55.54 55.98
CA ALA A 17 30.77 -56.28 56.02
C ALA A 17 29.56 -55.38 55.72
N ILE A 18 29.52 -54.15 56.27
CA ILE A 18 28.52 -53.13 56.08
C ILE A 18 28.54 -52.64 54.62
N LEU A 19 29.72 -52.34 54.09
CA LEU A 19 29.87 -51.91 52.66
C LEU A 19 29.32 -52.99 51.71
N ARG A 20 29.58 -54.30 51.99
CA ARG A 20 29.03 -55.38 51.14
C ARG A 20 27.51 -55.50 51.26
N ALA A 21 26.96 -55.35 52.47
CA ALA A 21 25.52 -55.37 52.68
C ALA A 21 24.81 -54.21 51.93
N LEU A 22 25.26 -52.98 52.11
CA LEU A 22 24.71 -51.79 51.47
C LEU A 22 24.90 -51.85 49.94
N LYS A 23 26.06 -52.28 49.43
CA LYS A 23 26.30 -52.44 47.98
C LYS A 23 25.33 -53.46 47.36
N ARG A 24 25.05 -54.56 48.06
CA ARG A 24 24.08 -55.60 47.62
C ARG A 24 22.67 -55.05 47.62
N LEU A 25 22.29 -54.28 48.66
CA LEU A 25 20.98 -53.61 48.77
C LEU A 25 20.75 -52.61 47.66
N LEU A 26 21.70 -51.72 47.39
CA LEU A 26 21.58 -50.66 46.42
C LEU A 26 21.68 -51.16 44.99
N ARG A 27 22.09 -52.35 44.68
CA ARG A 27 21.98 -52.97 43.34
C ARG A 27 20.57 -52.92 42.77
N ALA A 28 19.56 -53.06 43.65
CA ALA A 28 18.16 -52.97 43.22
C ALA A 28 17.71 -51.59 42.76
N THR A 29 18.51 -50.52 43.00
CA THR A 29 18.21 -49.16 42.60
C THR A 29 18.72 -48.84 41.20
N GLY A 30 19.58 -49.67 40.60
CA GLY A 30 20.20 -49.44 39.28
C GLY A 30 21.34 -48.42 39.29
N CYS A 31 21.71 -47.88 40.46
CA CYS A 31 22.82 -46.92 40.56
C CYS A 31 24.20 -47.62 40.53
N ASN A 32 25.24 -46.91 40.12
CA ASN A 32 26.62 -47.34 40.26
C ASN A 32 27.06 -47.17 41.71
N VAL A 33 27.60 -48.23 42.36
CA VAL A 33 27.97 -48.20 43.76
C VAL A 33 29.49 -48.41 43.94
N LEU A 34 30.14 -47.32 44.40
CA LEU A 34 31.55 -47.33 44.83
C LEU A 34 31.63 -47.50 46.33
N THR A 35 32.72 -48.02 46.80
CA THR A 35 32.93 -48.31 48.24
C THR A 35 34.32 -47.87 48.70
N ALA A 36 34.41 -47.31 49.89
CA ALA A 36 35.64 -46.84 50.51
C ALA A 36 35.70 -47.32 51.95
N GLU A 37 36.83 -47.85 52.40
CA GLU A 37 37.06 -48.33 53.81
C GLU A 37 37.60 -47.17 54.66
N GLY A 38 36.80 -46.03 54.75
CA GLY A 38 37.15 -44.87 55.54
C GLY A 38 37.16 -43.54 54.76
N GLY A 39 37.19 -42.46 55.52
CA GLY A 39 37.05 -41.12 54.96
C GLY A 39 38.16 -40.73 53.98
N ALA A 40 39.44 -41.07 54.25
CA ALA A 40 40.56 -40.77 53.36
C ALA A 40 40.42 -41.42 51.97
N ALA A 41 40.08 -42.74 51.95
CA ALA A 41 39.84 -43.46 50.70
C ALA A 41 38.60 -42.94 49.99
N GLY A 42 37.56 -42.45 50.71
CA GLY A 42 36.39 -41.78 50.14
C GLY A 42 36.73 -40.48 49.38
N LEU A 43 37.60 -39.62 49.92
CA LEU A 43 38.07 -38.42 49.30
C LEU A 43 38.89 -38.71 48.02
N GLU A 44 39.71 -39.76 48.02
CA GLU A 44 40.45 -40.16 46.83
C GLU A 44 39.53 -40.60 45.67
N ILE A 45 38.43 -41.26 45.97
CA ILE A 45 37.43 -41.65 44.97
C ILE A 45 36.69 -40.43 44.44
N LEU A 46 36.25 -39.52 45.31
CA LEU A 46 35.60 -38.26 44.89
C LEU A 46 36.46 -37.38 43.98
N ALA A 47 37.80 -37.43 44.19
CA ALA A 47 38.75 -36.70 43.34
C ALA A 47 38.87 -37.30 41.92
N ARG A 48 38.50 -38.58 41.72
CA ARG A 48 38.66 -39.27 40.43
C ARG A 48 37.34 -39.59 39.72
N GLU A 49 36.29 -39.71 40.47
CA GLU A 49 34.99 -40.13 39.96
C GLU A 49 33.90 -39.13 40.29
N THR A 50 32.96 -38.94 39.36
CA THR A 50 31.77 -38.10 39.62
C THR A 50 30.79 -38.86 40.49
N VAL A 51 30.64 -38.46 41.74
CA VAL A 51 29.75 -39.03 42.71
C VAL A 51 28.54 -38.13 42.94
N ASN A 52 27.34 -38.68 42.79
CA ASN A 52 26.08 -37.94 43.00
C ASN A 52 25.59 -37.95 44.43
N LEU A 53 25.91 -39.03 45.16
CA LEU A 53 25.49 -39.26 46.55
C LEU A 53 26.58 -39.94 47.34
N VAL A 54 26.88 -39.43 48.50
CA VAL A 54 27.74 -40.10 49.50
C VAL A 54 26.89 -40.54 50.66
N ILE A 55 27.11 -41.80 51.10
CA ILE A 55 26.56 -42.32 52.31
C ILE A 55 27.76 -42.75 53.24
N SER A 56 27.95 -42.08 54.36
CA SER A 56 29.08 -42.24 55.21
C SER A 56 28.64 -42.71 56.57
N ASP A 57 29.37 -43.74 57.18
CA ASP A 57 29.27 -43.99 58.61
C ASP A 57 29.75 -42.79 59.43
N MET A 58 29.17 -42.66 60.62
CA MET A 58 29.56 -41.61 61.57
C MET A 58 30.89 -41.95 62.29
N ARG A 59 31.11 -43.17 62.67
CA ARG A 59 32.27 -43.57 63.46
C ARG A 59 33.28 -44.32 62.61
N MET A 60 34.28 -43.67 62.15
CA MET A 60 35.38 -44.25 61.40
C MET A 60 36.72 -43.84 62.03
N PRO A 61 37.73 -44.68 61.95
CA PRO A 61 39.10 -44.40 62.42
C PRO A 61 39.67 -43.20 61.59
N GLU A 62 40.54 -42.44 62.22
CA GLU A 62 41.29 -41.30 61.66
C GLU A 62 40.43 -40.10 61.28
N MET A 63 39.31 -40.29 60.59
CA MET A 63 38.39 -39.21 60.16
C MET A 63 36.96 -39.68 60.34
N ASN A 64 36.20 -39.07 61.24
CA ASN A 64 34.79 -39.38 61.41
C ASN A 64 33.91 -38.94 60.25
N GLY A 65 32.67 -39.47 60.14
CA GLY A 65 31.77 -39.21 59.07
C GLY A 65 31.36 -37.73 58.91
N ALA A 66 31.21 -37.03 60.03
CA ALA A 66 30.86 -35.60 59.99
C ALA A 66 32.01 -34.75 59.43
N GLU A 67 33.26 -35.05 59.84
CA GLU A 67 34.45 -34.36 59.27
C GLU A 67 34.63 -34.66 57.77
N PHE A 68 34.40 -35.94 57.39
CA PHE A 68 34.43 -36.36 55.97
C PHE A 68 33.38 -35.64 55.15
N LEU A 69 32.10 -35.65 55.55
CA LEU A 69 31.02 -35.01 54.82
C LEU A 69 31.13 -33.51 54.81
N SER A 70 31.75 -32.88 55.81
CA SER A 70 32.09 -31.46 55.79
C SER A 70 33.08 -31.08 54.67
N LYS A 71 34.10 -31.91 54.46
CA LYS A 71 35.05 -31.76 53.33
C LYS A 71 34.33 -31.95 52.00
N VAL A 72 33.46 -32.99 51.92
CA VAL A 72 32.66 -33.23 50.73
C VAL A 72 31.76 -32.04 50.42
N ALA A 73 31.13 -31.43 51.41
CA ALA A 73 30.30 -30.24 51.23
C ALA A 73 31.07 -29.04 50.66
N SER A 74 32.33 -28.87 51.08
CA SER A 74 33.15 -27.73 50.61
C SER A 74 33.79 -27.92 49.24
N GLU A 75 34.22 -29.17 48.94
CA GLU A 75 34.96 -29.45 47.69
C GLU A 75 34.07 -30.01 46.58
N TRP A 76 32.98 -30.69 46.89
CA TRP A 76 31.99 -31.27 45.97
C TRP A 76 30.57 -30.87 46.37
N PRO A 77 30.18 -29.60 46.31
CA PRO A 77 28.91 -29.10 46.81
C PRO A 77 27.69 -29.74 46.14
N ASP A 78 27.82 -30.16 44.87
CA ASP A 78 26.74 -30.79 44.11
C ASP A 78 26.52 -32.26 44.48
N THR A 79 27.41 -32.86 45.30
CA THR A 79 27.27 -34.23 45.83
C THR A 79 26.34 -34.23 47.02
N GLU A 80 25.25 -35.01 46.94
CA GLU A 80 24.31 -35.18 48.04
C GLU A 80 24.97 -35.99 49.16
N ARG A 81 24.66 -35.71 50.43
CA ARG A 81 25.39 -36.29 51.60
C ARG A 81 24.42 -36.85 52.60
N ILE A 82 24.59 -38.15 52.91
CA ILE A 82 23.79 -38.89 53.90
C ILE A 82 24.73 -39.45 54.92
N LEU A 83 24.36 -39.32 56.19
CA LEU A 83 25.09 -39.88 57.33
C LEU A 83 24.37 -41.11 57.85
N LEU A 84 25.11 -42.23 58.09
CA LEU A 84 24.66 -43.37 58.86
C LEU A 84 25.10 -43.22 60.30
N THR A 85 24.20 -43.39 61.29
CA THR A 85 24.49 -43.12 62.69
C THR A 85 23.84 -44.11 63.58
N GLY A 86 24.47 -44.45 64.70
CA GLY A 86 23.90 -45.32 65.82
C GLY A 86 23.14 -44.46 66.83
N TYR A 87 22.32 -45.12 67.64
CA TYR A 87 21.51 -44.48 68.70
C TYR A 87 22.29 -43.58 69.68
N ALA A 88 23.61 -43.78 69.81
CA ALA A 88 24.44 -43.10 70.82
C ALA A 88 25.02 -41.74 70.27
N ASP A 89 24.82 -41.40 68.98
CA ASP A 89 25.51 -40.27 68.34
C ASP A 89 24.57 -39.13 67.98
N LEU A 90 23.42 -39.07 68.62
CA LEU A 90 22.33 -38.15 68.23
C LEU A 90 22.69 -36.67 68.33
N GLU A 91 23.45 -36.24 69.37
CA GLU A 91 23.84 -34.82 69.57
C GLU A 91 24.81 -34.29 68.49
N SER A 92 25.84 -35.10 68.16
CA SER A 92 26.78 -34.76 67.07
C SER A 92 26.16 -34.81 65.68
N THR A 93 25.14 -35.64 65.47
CA THR A 93 24.35 -35.70 64.21
C THR A 93 23.49 -34.47 64.03
N ILE A 94 22.84 -33.98 65.09
CA ILE A 94 22.01 -32.73 65.02
C ILE A 94 22.84 -31.50 64.66
N SER A 95 24.07 -31.41 65.23
CA SER A 95 24.98 -30.28 64.84
C SER A 95 25.35 -30.35 63.36
N ALA A 96 25.74 -31.52 62.83
CA ALA A 96 26.12 -31.68 61.43
C ALA A 96 24.97 -31.43 60.44
N VAL A 97 23.73 -31.72 60.83
CA VAL A 97 22.52 -31.39 60.02
C VAL A 97 22.25 -29.91 60.05
N ASN A 98 22.34 -29.24 61.22
CA ASN A 98 22.06 -27.81 61.38
C ASN A 98 23.09 -26.94 60.66
N ASP A 99 24.33 -27.39 60.57
CA ASP A 99 25.39 -26.68 59.82
C ASP A 99 25.28 -26.86 58.31
N GLY A 100 24.22 -27.51 57.79
CA GLY A 100 23.94 -27.71 56.36
C GLY A 100 24.91 -28.64 55.63
N GLN A 101 25.69 -29.40 56.38
CA GLN A 101 26.74 -30.28 55.83
C GLN A 101 26.20 -31.61 55.35
N ILE A 102 25.06 -32.09 55.87
CA ILE A 102 24.39 -33.33 55.47
C ILE A 102 22.91 -33.07 55.11
N SER A 103 22.43 -33.76 54.12
CA SER A 103 21.05 -33.62 53.65
C SER A 103 20.08 -34.46 54.47
N ARG A 104 20.59 -35.58 54.98
CA ARG A 104 19.80 -36.55 55.76
C ARG A 104 20.69 -37.49 56.59
N TYR A 105 20.15 -37.97 57.66
CA TYR A 105 20.75 -39.07 58.40
C TYR A 105 19.84 -40.31 58.39
N LEU A 106 20.43 -41.49 58.57
CA LEU A 106 19.76 -42.76 58.66
C LEU A 106 20.31 -43.50 59.91
N ASN A 107 19.44 -44.16 60.64
CA ASN A 107 19.83 -44.86 61.87
C ASN A 107 20.31 -46.30 61.59
N LYS A 108 21.31 -46.74 62.35
CA LYS A 108 21.70 -48.16 62.38
C LYS A 108 21.00 -48.83 63.63
N PRO A 109 20.35 -50.04 63.51
CA PRO A 109 20.14 -50.76 62.26
C PRO A 109 19.11 -50.10 61.37
N TRP A 110 19.35 -50.13 60.06
CA TRP A 110 18.48 -49.53 59.07
C TRP A 110 17.39 -50.47 58.57
N ASP A 111 16.35 -49.89 57.98
CA ASP A 111 15.37 -50.57 57.17
C ASP A 111 15.79 -50.55 55.70
N ASP A 112 15.79 -51.71 55.04
CA ASP A 112 16.25 -51.86 53.66
C ASP A 112 15.40 -51.01 52.66
N ASP A 113 14.10 -50.97 52.83
CA ASP A 113 13.19 -50.23 52.03
C ASP A 113 13.38 -48.74 52.26
N GLU A 114 13.65 -48.29 53.49
CA GLU A 114 13.93 -46.88 53.80
C GLU A 114 15.20 -46.40 53.09
N ILE A 115 16.31 -47.11 53.13
CA ILE A 115 17.56 -46.77 52.46
C ILE A 115 17.32 -46.65 50.93
N ILE A 116 16.65 -47.63 50.31
CA ILE A 116 16.36 -47.65 48.90
C ILE A 116 15.56 -46.43 48.52
N GLN A 117 14.54 -46.09 49.26
CA GLN A 117 13.69 -44.89 48.97
C GLN A 117 14.46 -43.55 49.11
N VAL A 118 15.29 -43.45 50.14
CA VAL A 118 16.12 -42.26 50.41
C VAL A 118 17.14 -42.08 49.30
N VAL A 119 17.86 -43.14 48.92
CA VAL A 119 18.83 -43.09 47.82
C VAL A 119 18.17 -42.69 46.48
N LYS A 120 17.05 -43.33 46.12
CA LYS A 120 16.31 -43.00 44.92
C LYS A 120 15.86 -41.54 44.89
N ARG A 121 15.37 -41.01 46.00
CA ARG A 121 14.92 -39.63 46.12
C ARG A 121 16.10 -38.63 46.01
N ALA A 122 17.22 -38.94 46.67
CA ALA A 122 18.44 -38.13 46.63
C ALA A 122 18.99 -38.02 45.18
N LEU A 123 19.17 -39.16 44.52
CA LEU A 123 19.65 -39.19 43.12
C LEU A 123 18.72 -38.48 42.17
N ARG A 124 17.40 -38.62 42.33
CA ARG A 124 16.42 -37.89 41.51
C ARG A 124 16.47 -36.38 41.75
N GLY A 125 16.70 -35.96 43.00
CA GLY A 125 16.89 -34.54 43.36
C GLY A 125 18.07 -33.93 42.60
N VAL A 126 19.23 -34.56 42.65
CA VAL A 126 20.47 -34.14 41.96
C VAL A 126 20.25 -34.05 40.44
N GLN A 127 19.58 -35.06 39.87
CA GLN A 127 19.28 -35.07 38.44
C GLN A 127 18.38 -33.89 38.03
N LEU A 128 17.28 -33.64 38.78
CA LEU A 128 16.36 -32.56 38.50
C LEU A 128 17.01 -31.17 38.63
N GLU A 129 17.89 -31.01 39.63
CA GLU A 129 18.66 -29.73 39.75
C GLU A 129 19.59 -29.52 38.56
N HIS A 130 20.27 -30.57 38.10
CA HIS A 130 21.15 -30.47 36.92
C HIS A 130 20.35 -30.13 35.65
N GLU A 131 19.23 -30.80 35.39
CA GLU A 131 18.34 -30.54 34.27
C GLU A 131 17.78 -29.11 34.33
N ASN A 132 17.40 -28.65 35.54
CA ASN A 132 16.88 -27.27 35.71
C ASN A 132 17.94 -26.23 35.39
N ARG A 133 19.19 -26.40 35.84
CA ARG A 133 20.30 -25.48 35.50
C ARG A 133 20.54 -25.44 33.98
N GLN A 134 20.51 -26.61 33.33
CA GLN A 134 20.68 -26.67 31.86
C GLN A 134 19.55 -25.97 31.13
N LEU A 135 18.29 -26.18 31.53
CA LEU A 135 17.11 -25.55 30.92
C LEU A 135 17.12 -24.02 31.13
N GLN A 136 17.51 -23.58 32.33
CA GLN A 136 17.64 -22.12 32.58
C GLN A 136 18.69 -21.50 31.69
N ALA A 137 19.88 -22.09 31.59
CA ALA A 137 20.94 -21.56 30.71
C ALA A 137 20.51 -21.51 29.23
N LEU A 138 19.82 -22.57 28.76
CA LEU A 138 19.28 -22.60 27.38
C LEU A 138 18.22 -21.53 27.17
N THR A 139 17.32 -21.34 28.14
CA THR A 139 16.24 -20.35 28.08
C THR A 139 16.81 -18.92 28.04
N GLU A 140 17.82 -18.63 28.85
CA GLU A 140 18.53 -17.34 28.83
C GLU A 140 19.19 -17.07 27.47
N GLN A 141 19.84 -18.08 26.91
CA GLN A 141 20.45 -17.98 25.59
C GLN A 141 19.42 -17.71 24.50
N GLN A 142 18.30 -18.45 24.49
CA GLN A 142 17.21 -18.25 23.54
C GLN A 142 16.58 -16.87 23.66
N ASN A 143 16.33 -16.41 24.90
CA ASN A 143 15.79 -15.07 25.15
C ASN A 143 16.71 -13.96 24.62
N LYS A 144 18.01 -14.11 24.80
CA LYS A 144 18.99 -13.16 24.26
C LYS A 144 18.98 -13.14 22.72
N GLN A 145 18.90 -14.32 22.09
CA GLN A 145 18.80 -14.41 20.61
C GLN A 145 17.50 -13.82 20.11
N LEU A 146 16.36 -14.12 20.73
CA LEU A 146 15.06 -13.56 20.38
C LEU A 146 15.05 -12.03 20.47
N LYS A 147 15.59 -11.47 21.54
CA LYS A 147 15.69 -10.02 21.72
C LYS A 147 16.52 -9.36 20.62
N THR A 148 17.65 -9.95 20.26
CA THR A 148 18.51 -9.44 19.17
C THR A 148 17.80 -9.52 17.83
N LEU A 149 17.12 -10.62 17.55
CA LEU A 149 16.36 -10.80 16.29
C LEU A 149 15.19 -9.83 16.22
N ASN A 150 14.46 -9.64 17.32
CA ASN A 150 13.32 -8.73 17.37
C ASN A 150 13.74 -7.29 17.08
N ASN A 151 14.83 -6.81 17.71
CA ASN A 151 15.37 -5.48 17.45
C ASN A 151 15.76 -5.32 15.97
N SER A 152 16.44 -6.32 15.39
CA SER A 152 16.80 -6.30 13.98
C SER A 152 15.59 -6.31 13.05
N LEU A 153 14.51 -7.01 13.41
CA LEU A 153 13.26 -7.01 12.67
C LEU A 153 12.56 -5.65 12.73
N GLU A 154 12.50 -5.03 13.92
CA GLU A 154 11.91 -3.71 14.10
C GLU A 154 12.65 -2.64 13.27
N GLU A 155 13.97 -2.67 13.27
CA GLU A 155 14.78 -1.78 12.40
C GLU A 155 14.46 -1.99 10.92
N LYS A 156 14.43 -3.25 10.45
CA LYS A 156 14.10 -3.58 9.07
C LYS A 156 12.68 -3.19 8.68
N VAL A 157 11.71 -3.38 9.58
CA VAL A 157 10.31 -2.98 9.35
C VAL A 157 10.23 -1.46 9.21
N THR A 158 10.90 -0.73 10.10
CA THR A 158 10.94 0.75 10.07
C THR A 158 11.56 1.25 8.77
N GLU A 159 12.71 0.70 8.38
CA GLU A 159 13.38 1.05 7.13
C GLU A 159 12.52 0.76 5.90
N ARG A 160 11.96 -0.47 5.83
CA ARG A 160 11.09 -0.87 4.71
C ARG A 160 9.82 -0.03 4.61
N THR A 161 9.24 0.32 5.76
CA THR A 161 8.06 1.19 5.79
C THR A 161 8.39 2.58 5.25
N ALA A 162 9.50 3.16 5.66
CA ALA A 162 9.97 4.45 5.14
C ALA A 162 10.24 4.40 3.62
N GLN A 163 10.90 3.33 3.13
CA GLN A 163 11.15 3.13 1.69
C GLN A 163 9.83 3.01 0.91
N LEU A 164 8.85 2.27 1.45
CA LEU A 164 7.54 2.08 0.81
C LEU A 164 6.77 3.41 0.70
N VAL A 165 6.73 4.20 1.78
CA VAL A 165 6.09 5.53 1.79
C VAL A 165 6.75 6.47 0.79
N ALA A 166 8.09 6.49 0.74
CA ALA A 166 8.82 7.29 -0.24
C ALA A 166 8.54 6.86 -1.69
N SER A 167 8.47 5.55 -1.94
CA SER A 167 8.13 4.99 -3.26
C SER A 167 6.70 5.33 -3.68
N GLN A 168 5.73 5.21 -2.78
CA GLN A 168 4.33 5.61 -3.02
C GLN A 168 4.22 7.10 -3.39
N LYS A 169 4.93 7.97 -2.65
CA LYS A 169 4.93 9.41 -2.94
C LYS A 169 5.51 9.72 -4.33
N ARG A 170 6.61 9.07 -4.70
CA ARG A 170 7.22 9.22 -6.03
C ARG A 170 6.27 8.73 -7.13
N LEU A 171 5.66 7.56 -6.95
CA LEU A 171 4.71 7.00 -7.92
C LEU A 171 3.49 7.92 -8.11
N LYS A 172 2.93 8.44 -7.02
CA LYS A 172 1.82 9.39 -7.07
C LYS A 172 2.21 10.65 -7.84
N SER A 173 3.37 11.25 -7.52
CA SER A 173 3.86 12.45 -8.22
C SER A 173 4.10 12.19 -9.71
N ALA A 174 4.68 11.04 -10.07
CA ALA A 174 4.89 10.67 -11.47
C ALA A 174 3.55 10.46 -12.21
N TYR A 175 2.57 9.81 -11.55
CA TYR A 175 1.23 9.63 -12.10
C TYR A 175 0.51 10.97 -12.33
N ASP A 176 0.58 11.87 -11.34
CA ASP A 176 -0.04 13.21 -11.44
C ASP A 176 0.60 14.02 -12.58
N SER A 177 1.93 14.00 -12.70
CA SER A 177 2.67 14.66 -13.79
C SER A 177 2.34 14.08 -15.16
N LEU A 178 2.25 12.75 -15.27
CA LEU A 178 1.86 12.08 -16.51
C LEU A 178 0.43 12.44 -16.93
N THR A 179 -0.49 12.47 -15.94
CA THR A 179 -1.89 12.82 -16.19
C THR A 179 -2.03 14.27 -16.66
N GLU A 180 -1.28 15.19 -16.04
CA GLU A 180 -1.32 16.61 -16.45
C GLU A 180 -0.66 16.82 -17.82
N GLY A 181 0.48 16.17 -18.08
CA GLY A 181 1.11 16.19 -19.41
C GLY A 181 0.18 15.66 -20.50
N TYR A 182 -0.52 14.56 -20.23
CA TYR A 182 -1.53 14.01 -21.13
C TYR A 182 -2.68 15.02 -21.39
N ARG A 183 -3.24 15.64 -20.33
CA ARG A 183 -4.29 16.66 -20.47
C ARG A 183 -3.82 17.86 -21.30
N ALA A 184 -2.60 18.33 -21.06
CA ALA A 184 -2.02 19.44 -21.81
C ALA A 184 -1.87 19.08 -23.29
N THR A 185 -1.40 17.88 -23.60
CA THR A 185 -1.27 17.39 -24.99
C THR A 185 -2.64 17.37 -25.71
N VAL A 186 -3.67 16.83 -25.05
CA VAL A 186 -5.04 16.81 -25.61
C VAL A 186 -5.53 18.23 -25.88
N ARG A 187 -5.30 19.19 -24.97
CA ARG A 187 -5.67 20.62 -25.19
C ARG A 187 -4.95 21.23 -26.38
N VAL A 188 -3.64 20.98 -26.50
CA VAL A 188 -2.87 21.50 -27.65
C VAL A 188 -3.41 20.94 -28.96
N PHE A 189 -3.66 19.64 -29.06
CA PHE A 189 -4.26 19.04 -30.26
C PHE A 189 -5.64 19.61 -30.57
N ALA A 190 -6.49 19.76 -29.55
CA ALA A 190 -7.80 20.35 -29.70
C ALA A 190 -7.69 21.82 -30.20
N GLY A 191 -6.77 22.60 -29.65
CA GLY A 191 -6.51 23.96 -30.09
C GLY A 191 -6.08 24.07 -31.57
N LEU A 192 -5.18 23.18 -32.01
CA LEU A 192 -4.77 23.13 -33.43
C LEU A 192 -5.94 22.81 -34.36
N VAL A 193 -6.81 21.86 -33.96
CA VAL A 193 -8.01 21.49 -34.72
C VAL A 193 -9.02 22.63 -34.72
N GLN A 194 -9.25 23.30 -33.59
CA GLN A 194 -10.13 24.46 -33.49
C GLN A 194 -9.66 25.61 -34.41
N HIS A 195 -8.36 25.89 -34.40
CA HIS A 195 -7.78 26.88 -35.32
C HIS A 195 -8.06 26.52 -36.79
N ARG A 196 -7.87 25.25 -37.16
CA ARG A 196 -8.18 24.70 -38.49
C ARG A 196 -9.67 24.88 -38.85
N MET A 197 -10.57 24.74 -37.88
CA MET A 197 -12.03 24.92 -38.03
C MET A 197 -12.45 26.40 -38.00
N ARG A 198 -11.54 27.36 -37.82
CA ARG A 198 -11.83 28.80 -37.61
C ARG A 198 -12.83 29.00 -36.45
N GLU A 199 -12.85 28.12 -35.51
CA GLU A 199 -13.72 28.18 -34.33
C GLU A 199 -13.06 29.08 -33.28
N SER A 200 -13.77 30.10 -32.76
CA SER A 200 -13.21 30.94 -31.71
C SER A 200 -13.02 30.14 -30.41
N ALA A 201 -11.90 30.38 -29.71
CA ALA A 201 -11.59 29.72 -28.46
C ALA A 201 -12.71 29.89 -27.42
N ASP A 202 -13.29 31.09 -27.33
CA ASP A 202 -14.42 31.41 -26.44
C ASP A 202 -15.69 30.64 -26.79
N ALA A 203 -16.04 30.50 -28.07
CA ALA A 203 -17.21 29.72 -28.48
C ALA A 203 -17.03 28.23 -28.14
N SER A 204 -15.87 27.66 -28.47
CA SER A 204 -15.57 26.27 -28.15
C SER A 204 -15.58 26.02 -26.66
N GLN A 205 -15.05 26.92 -25.84
CA GLN A 205 -15.03 26.80 -24.40
C GLN A 205 -16.44 26.93 -23.78
N ARG A 206 -17.28 27.84 -24.31
CA ARG A 206 -18.70 27.93 -23.88
C ARG A 206 -19.42 26.61 -24.16
N MET A 207 -19.23 26.03 -25.34
CA MET A 207 -19.86 24.77 -25.71
C MET A 207 -19.30 23.60 -24.89
N SER A 208 -18.01 23.59 -24.60
CA SER A 208 -17.39 22.58 -23.70
C SER A 208 -18.01 22.60 -22.30
N ARG A 209 -18.23 23.80 -21.76
CA ARG A 209 -18.95 23.94 -20.47
C ARG A 209 -20.40 23.46 -20.55
N LEU A 210 -21.07 23.76 -21.66
CA LEU A 210 -22.44 23.35 -21.90
C LEU A 210 -22.56 21.83 -21.95
N VAL A 211 -21.67 21.13 -22.65
CA VAL A 211 -21.61 19.65 -22.67
C VAL A 211 -21.48 19.07 -21.26
N MET A 212 -20.57 19.62 -20.45
CA MET A 212 -20.34 19.12 -19.08
C MET A 212 -21.55 19.38 -18.18
N ARG A 213 -22.16 20.56 -18.23
CA ARG A 213 -23.36 20.89 -17.45
C ARG A 213 -24.57 20.08 -17.86
N LEU A 214 -24.76 19.88 -19.16
CA LEU A 214 -25.84 19.06 -19.69
C LEU A 214 -25.71 17.60 -19.21
N ALA A 215 -24.50 17.04 -19.28
CA ALA A 215 -24.20 15.71 -18.79
C ALA A 215 -24.44 15.60 -17.26
N GLN A 216 -24.05 16.62 -16.50
CA GLN A 216 -24.28 16.67 -15.05
C GLN A 216 -25.79 16.75 -14.71
N GLN A 217 -26.55 17.56 -15.44
CA GLN A 217 -27.99 17.69 -15.23
C GLN A 217 -28.74 16.40 -15.56
N LEU A 218 -28.24 15.64 -16.54
CA LEU A 218 -28.75 14.31 -16.88
C LEU A 218 -28.23 13.17 -16.00
N GLY A 219 -27.52 13.50 -14.90
CA GLY A 219 -27.11 12.55 -13.88
C GLY A 219 -25.94 11.66 -14.23
N LEU A 220 -25.09 12.05 -15.19
CA LEU A 220 -23.90 11.26 -15.55
C LEU A 220 -22.83 11.34 -14.45
N GLU A 221 -22.09 10.24 -14.30
CA GLU A 221 -20.95 10.17 -13.40
C GLU A 221 -19.78 11.04 -13.87
N ALA A 222 -18.94 11.49 -12.91
CA ALA A 222 -17.80 12.37 -13.21
C ALA A 222 -16.83 11.80 -14.26
N ALA A 223 -16.69 10.47 -14.32
CA ALA A 223 -15.87 9.79 -15.32
C ALA A 223 -16.44 9.95 -16.73
N ASP A 224 -17.76 9.81 -16.89
CA ASP A 224 -18.45 9.96 -18.17
C ASP A 224 -18.46 11.41 -18.63
N ILE A 225 -18.69 12.36 -17.71
CA ILE A 225 -18.59 13.80 -18.00
C ILE A 225 -17.21 14.16 -18.55
N LYS A 226 -16.16 13.60 -17.96
CA LYS A 226 -14.78 13.79 -18.44
C LYS A 226 -14.59 13.24 -19.86
N GLN A 227 -15.14 12.08 -20.16
CA GLN A 227 -15.04 11.49 -21.50
C GLN A 227 -15.83 12.30 -22.55
N LEU A 228 -17.00 12.80 -22.19
CA LEU A 228 -17.77 13.73 -23.03
C LEU A 228 -17.03 15.03 -23.29
N HIS A 229 -16.35 15.57 -22.28
CA HIS A 229 -15.49 16.74 -22.45
C HIS A 229 -14.37 16.49 -23.48
N TYR A 230 -13.67 15.36 -23.38
CA TYR A 230 -12.65 14.99 -24.37
C TYR A 230 -13.27 14.75 -25.76
N ALA A 231 -14.44 14.11 -25.82
CA ALA A 231 -15.13 13.89 -27.07
C ALA A 231 -15.50 15.22 -27.73
N TRP A 232 -15.99 16.19 -26.98
CA TRP A 232 -16.24 17.53 -27.49
C TRP A 232 -14.97 18.18 -28.06
N MET A 233 -13.87 18.18 -27.30
CA MET A 233 -12.62 18.80 -27.70
C MET A 233 -12.04 18.22 -29.00
N LEU A 234 -12.19 16.90 -29.18
CA LEU A 234 -11.55 16.15 -30.28
C LEU A 234 -12.51 15.79 -31.44
N ARG A 235 -13.81 16.17 -31.37
CA ARG A 235 -14.82 15.79 -32.33
C ARG A 235 -14.47 16.10 -33.80
N ASN A 236 -13.75 17.20 -34.01
CA ASN A 236 -13.37 17.69 -35.32
C ASN A 236 -12.00 17.16 -35.82
N VAL A 237 -11.28 16.32 -35.03
CA VAL A 237 -9.97 15.80 -35.47
C VAL A 237 -10.05 15.10 -36.83
N GLY A 238 -11.15 14.38 -37.08
CA GLY A 238 -11.36 13.68 -38.36
C GLY A 238 -11.56 14.64 -39.58
N LYS A 239 -11.87 15.92 -39.35
CA LYS A 239 -11.98 16.91 -40.40
C LYS A 239 -10.63 17.57 -40.73
N ALA A 240 -9.58 17.35 -39.93
CA ALA A 240 -8.29 18.02 -40.09
C ALA A 240 -7.61 17.73 -41.43
N SER A 241 -7.90 16.59 -42.05
CA SER A 241 -7.39 16.21 -43.38
C SER A 241 -8.26 16.66 -44.58
N PHE A 242 -9.38 17.32 -44.32
CA PHE A 242 -10.26 17.81 -45.38
C PHE A 242 -9.80 19.15 -45.92
N ASP A 243 -10.18 19.43 -47.15
CA ASP A 243 -9.95 20.75 -47.80
C ASP A 243 -10.80 21.82 -47.09
N ASP A 244 -10.36 23.10 -47.19
CA ASP A 244 -11.04 24.22 -46.56
C ASP A 244 -12.48 24.38 -47.06
N ASP A 245 -12.73 24.19 -48.33
CA ASP A 245 -14.07 24.24 -48.90
C ASP A 245 -15.02 23.22 -48.28
N LEU A 246 -14.54 22.00 -48.07
CA LEU A 246 -15.34 20.97 -47.45
C LEU A 246 -15.63 21.24 -45.96
N ILE A 247 -14.68 21.87 -45.25
CA ILE A 247 -14.82 22.18 -43.83
C ILE A 247 -15.76 23.38 -43.59
N HIS A 248 -15.68 24.42 -44.42
CA HIS A 248 -16.32 25.70 -44.16
C HIS A 248 -17.60 25.93 -44.96
N THR A 249 -17.92 25.06 -45.94
CA THR A 249 -19.21 25.11 -46.63
C THR A 249 -20.31 24.52 -45.73
N PRO A 250 -21.44 25.24 -45.57
CA PRO A 250 -22.60 24.71 -44.84
C PRO A 250 -23.02 23.34 -45.38
N TYR A 251 -23.27 22.40 -44.46
CA TYR A 251 -23.52 20.97 -44.79
C TYR A 251 -24.62 20.80 -45.86
N VAL A 252 -25.72 21.58 -45.74
CA VAL A 252 -26.84 21.50 -46.69
C VAL A 252 -26.52 22.03 -48.09
N LEU A 253 -25.40 22.70 -48.28
CA LEU A 253 -24.91 23.23 -49.57
C LEU A 253 -23.85 22.32 -50.22
N LEU A 254 -23.38 21.30 -49.50
CA LEU A 254 -22.42 20.34 -50.04
C LEU A 254 -23.08 19.46 -51.11
N GLU A 255 -22.40 19.29 -52.23
CA GLU A 255 -22.77 18.32 -53.26
C GLU A 255 -22.76 16.89 -52.71
N PRO A 256 -23.54 15.95 -53.27
CA PRO A 256 -23.67 14.60 -52.73
C PRO A 256 -22.35 13.85 -52.53
N ASP A 257 -21.37 14.03 -53.38
CA ASP A 257 -20.04 13.44 -53.24
C ASP A 257 -19.26 14.03 -52.07
N ALA A 258 -19.32 15.34 -51.90
CA ALA A 258 -18.74 16.04 -50.77
C ALA A 258 -19.41 15.66 -49.44
N GLN A 259 -20.74 15.51 -49.42
CA GLN A 259 -21.46 14.97 -48.26
C GLN A 259 -20.98 13.56 -47.89
N ARG A 260 -20.82 12.67 -48.88
CA ARG A 260 -20.28 11.30 -48.63
C ARG A 260 -18.86 11.34 -48.06
N GLN A 261 -18.02 12.28 -48.47
CA GLN A 261 -16.69 12.46 -47.90
C GLN A 261 -16.80 13.03 -46.48
N PHE A 262 -17.64 14.03 -46.25
CA PHE A 262 -17.87 14.63 -44.94
C PHE A 262 -18.36 13.62 -43.93
N HIS A 263 -19.25 12.67 -44.28
CA HIS A 263 -19.75 11.61 -43.40
C HIS A 263 -18.68 10.71 -42.86
N LYS A 264 -17.46 10.71 -43.38
CA LYS A 264 -16.35 9.89 -42.89
C LYS A 264 -15.66 10.48 -41.66
N HIS A 265 -15.85 11.81 -41.36
CA HIS A 265 -15.09 12.44 -40.29
C HIS A 265 -15.25 11.79 -38.91
N PRO A 266 -16.43 11.25 -38.48
CA PRO A 266 -16.52 10.60 -37.19
C PRO A 266 -15.69 9.29 -37.11
N LEU A 267 -15.59 8.57 -38.24
CA LEU A 267 -14.74 7.37 -38.31
C LEU A 267 -13.26 7.72 -38.34
N LEU A 268 -12.88 8.77 -39.07
CA LEU A 268 -11.50 9.26 -39.13
C LEU A 268 -11.04 9.75 -37.75
N ALA A 269 -11.88 10.50 -37.04
CA ALA A 269 -11.60 10.94 -35.68
C ALA A 269 -11.43 9.77 -34.74
N HIS A 270 -12.33 8.80 -34.76
CA HIS A 270 -12.21 7.57 -33.98
C HIS A 270 -10.90 6.84 -34.27
N ALA A 271 -10.55 6.63 -35.54
CA ALA A 271 -9.33 5.94 -35.93
C ALA A 271 -8.05 6.66 -35.45
N SER A 272 -8.06 8.00 -35.46
CA SER A 272 -6.92 8.82 -35.06
C SER A 272 -6.60 8.76 -33.57
N ILE A 273 -7.61 8.51 -32.73
CA ILE A 273 -7.45 8.57 -31.27
C ILE A 273 -7.65 7.23 -30.55
N LEU A 274 -8.11 6.20 -31.23
CA LEU A 274 -8.46 4.91 -30.64
C LEU A 274 -7.25 4.19 -29.97
N THR A 275 -6.02 4.48 -30.40
CA THR A 275 -4.80 3.90 -29.83
C THR A 275 -4.42 4.51 -28.47
N ILE A 276 -5.06 5.63 -28.11
CA ILE A 276 -4.82 6.36 -26.87
C ILE A 276 -5.81 5.86 -25.81
N ARG A 277 -5.44 4.80 -25.06
CA ARG A 277 -6.33 4.13 -24.10
C ARG A 277 -7.19 5.04 -23.22
N PRO A 278 -6.69 6.16 -22.63
CA PRO A 278 -7.53 7.04 -21.84
C PRO A 278 -8.65 7.74 -22.62
N LEU A 279 -8.66 7.68 -23.96
CA LEU A 279 -9.66 8.27 -24.88
C LEU A 279 -10.59 7.25 -25.52
N ASP A 280 -10.51 5.96 -25.21
CA ASP A 280 -11.30 4.91 -25.86
C ASP A 280 -12.80 5.21 -25.85
N ILE A 281 -13.33 5.66 -24.71
CA ILE A 281 -14.74 6.03 -24.57
C ILE A 281 -15.03 7.29 -25.41
N ALA A 282 -14.21 8.33 -25.28
CA ALA A 282 -14.38 9.55 -26.07
C ALA A 282 -14.35 9.27 -27.58
N ALA A 283 -13.43 8.41 -28.04
CA ALA A 283 -13.36 7.97 -29.43
C ALA A 283 -14.67 7.29 -29.89
N SER A 284 -15.22 6.41 -29.04
CA SER A 284 -16.50 5.75 -29.32
C SER A 284 -17.67 6.74 -29.40
N LEU A 285 -17.70 7.75 -28.53
CA LEU A 285 -18.72 8.80 -28.54
C LEU A 285 -18.60 9.65 -29.81
N ILE A 286 -17.38 10.06 -30.20
CA ILE A 286 -17.14 10.81 -31.42
C ILE A 286 -17.60 10.04 -32.65
N ARG A 287 -17.37 8.74 -32.73
CA ARG A 287 -17.82 7.92 -33.83
C ARG A 287 -19.34 7.96 -34.01
N GLN A 288 -20.11 8.27 -32.97
CA GLN A 288 -21.57 8.21 -32.97
C GLN A 288 -22.24 9.60 -32.86
N HIS A 289 -21.48 10.68 -32.71
CA HIS A 289 -22.04 12.02 -32.43
C HIS A 289 -22.87 12.65 -33.57
N LYS A 290 -22.88 12.03 -34.75
CA LYS A 290 -23.70 12.40 -35.89
C LYS A 290 -24.73 11.35 -36.26
N GLU A 291 -24.93 10.36 -35.40
CA GLU A 291 -26.05 9.42 -35.52
C GLU A 291 -27.32 10.04 -34.92
N TYR A 292 -28.44 9.88 -35.59
CA TYR A 292 -29.75 10.39 -35.18
C TYR A 292 -30.66 9.22 -34.78
N LEU A 293 -31.57 9.44 -33.82
CA LEU A 293 -32.46 8.41 -33.32
C LEU A 293 -33.32 7.75 -34.40
N ASP A 294 -33.72 8.47 -35.46
CA ASP A 294 -34.49 7.98 -36.60
C ASP A 294 -33.66 7.20 -37.64
N GLY A 295 -32.31 7.19 -37.48
CA GLY A 295 -31.40 6.52 -38.40
C GLY A 295 -31.05 7.35 -39.65
N SER A 296 -31.46 8.64 -39.70
CA SER A 296 -31.06 9.56 -40.76
C SER A 296 -29.64 10.11 -40.61
N GLY A 297 -28.97 9.79 -39.51
CA GLY A 297 -27.59 10.20 -39.18
C GLY A 297 -26.53 9.37 -39.92
N TYR A 298 -25.28 9.61 -39.56
CA TYR A 298 -24.12 8.95 -40.15
C TYR A 298 -23.03 8.76 -39.06
N PRO A 299 -22.06 7.85 -39.25
CA PRO A 299 -21.69 7.13 -40.47
C PRO A 299 -22.35 5.75 -40.64
N ARG A 300 -23.06 5.24 -39.63
CA ARG A 300 -23.61 3.85 -39.64
C ARG A 300 -25.12 3.79 -39.69
N GLN A 301 -25.82 4.90 -39.65
CA GLN A 301 -27.28 5.01 -39.66
C GLN A 301 -27.94 4.22 -38.55
N ARG A 302 -27.33 4.29 -37.34
CA ARG A 302 -27.85 3.62 -36.13
C ARG A 302 -29.15 4.26 -35.68
N LYS A 303 -30.01 3.49 -35.00
CA LYS A 303 -31.33 3.94 -34.54
C LYS A 303 -31.51 3.72 -33.03
N GLY A 304 -32.23 4.63 -32.41
CA GLY A 304 -32.68 4.47 -31.04
C GLY A 304 -31.57 4.02 -30.09
N ASP A 305 -31.79 2.91 -29.40
CA ASP A 305 -30.89 2.36 -28.37
C ASP A 305 -29.56 1.80 -28.89
N GLU A 306 -29.38 1.70 -30.22
CA GLU A 306 -28.09 1.34 -30.80
C GLU A 306 -27.04 2.46 -30.64
N ILE A 307 -27.51 3.69 -30.32
CA ILE A 307 -26.67 4.86 -30.15
C ILE A 307 -26.41 5.05 -28.64
N ASP A 308 -25.15 5.21 -28.28
CA ASP A 308 -24.77 5.51 -26.90
C ASP A 308 -25.46 6.79 -26.42
N SER A 309 -26.16 6.72 -25.30
CA SER A 309 -26.93 7.85 -24.76
C SER A 309 -26.06 9.10 -24.50
N ARG A 310 -24.76 8.92 -24.21
CA ARG A 310 -23.78 10.00 -24.05
C ARG A 310 -23.43 10.62 -25.41
N ALA A 311 -23.36 9.82 -26.47
CA ALA A 311 -23.14 10.34 -27.82
C ALA A 311 -24.32 11.19 -28.30
N GLN A 312 -25.55 10.90 -27.85
CA GLN A 312 -26.71 11.73 -28.11
C GLN A 312 -26.62 13.13 -27.45
N ILE A 313 -26.05 13.22 -26.25
CA ILE A 313 -25.75 14.50 -25.60
C ILE A 313 -24.76 15.30 -26.43
N LEU A 314 -23.70 14.66 -26.91
CA LEU A 314 -22.70 15.29 -27.78
C LEU A 314 -23.33 15.71 -29.09
N CYS A 315 -24.22 14.95 -29.68
CA CYS A 315 -24.96 15.23 -30.89
C CYS A 315 -25.77 16.53 -30.76
N VAL A 316 -26.58 16.64 -29.69
CA VAL A 316 -27.44 17.82 -29.44
C VAL A 316 -26.58 19.09 -29.32
N VAL A 317 -25.50 19.08 -28.53
CA VAL A 317 -24.66 20.27 -28.37
C VAL A 317 -23.86 20.57 -29.62
N ASN A 318 -23.41 19.56 -30.37
CA ASN A 318 -22.69 19.75 -31.62
C ASN A 318 -23.60 20.39 -32.68
N ASP A 319 -24.83 19.90 -32.85
CA ASP A 319 -25.76 20.44 -33.84
C ASP A 319 -26.25 21.81 -33.44
N TYR A 320 -26.49 22.08 -32.14
CA TYR A 320 -26.71 23.47 -31.67
C TYR A 320 -25.57 24.40 -32.08
N HIS A 321 -24.32 24.00 -31.85
CA HIS A 321 -23.15 24.77 -32.21
C HIS A 321 -23.06 24.99 -33.73
N GLU A 322 -23.27 23.96 -34.53
CA GLU A 322 -23.23 24.06 -36.00
C GLU A 322 -24.40 24.89 -36.58
N LEU A 323 -25.56 24.92 -35.92
CA LEU A 323 -26.69 25.79 -36.27
C LEU A 323 -26.33 27.26 -36.03
N VAL A 324 -25.79 27.58 -34.86
CA VAL A 324 -25.43 28.94 -34.47
C VAL A 324 -24.22 29.44 -35.29
N SER A 325 -23.27 28.57 -35.63
CA SER A 325 -22.12 28.93 -36.47
C SER A 325 -22.41 28.94 -37.98
N GLY A 326 -23.60 28.51 -38.40
CA GLY A 326 -23.97 28.46 -39.82
C GLY A 326 -23.36 27.34 -40.63
N LEU A 327 -22.80 26.33 -39.96
CA LEU A 327 -22.16 25.16 -40.59
C LEU A 327 -23.17 24.04 -40.93
N LEU A 328 -24.34 24.04 -40.31
CA LEU A 328 -25.37 23.01 -40.60
C LEU A 328 -26.35 23.46 -41.69
N LEU A 329 -26.87 24.70 -41.62
CA LEU A 329 -27.85 25.29 -42.50
C LEU A 329 -27.24 26.37 -43.36
N LYS A 330 -28.02 26.89 -44.37
CA LYS A 330 -27.59 27.95 -45.32
C LYS A 330 -27.19 29.26 -44.65
N ARG A 331 -27.66 29.52 -43.43
CA ARG A 331 -27.33 30.72 -42.64
C ARG A 331 -27.13 30.33 -41.16
N PRO A 332 -26.37 31.13 -40.44
CA PRO A 332 -26.34 30.96 -38.96
C PRO A 332 -27.71 31.33 -38.37
N LEU A 333 -28.08 30.60 -37.32
CA LEU A 333 -29.31 30.86 -36.55
C LEU A 333 -28.98 31.58 -35.24
N GLY A 334 -29.92 32.40 -34.78
CA GLY A 334 -29.88 32.91 -33.40
C GLY A 334 -30.02 31.77 -32.38
N SER A 335 -29.60 32.02 -31.12
CA SER A 335 -29.65 31.02 -30.05
C SER A 335 -31.04 30.41 -29.90
N ASP A 336 -32.08 31.26 -29.92
CA ASP A 336 -33.48 30.81 -29.76
C ASP A 336 -33.97 30.04 -30.99
N GLU A 337 -33.67 30.52 -32.19
CA GLU A 337 -33.99 29.82 -33.47
C GLU A 337 -33.31 28.42 -33.50
N ALA A 338 -32.06 28.31 -33.07
CA ALA A 338 -31.34 27.06 -33.04
C ALA A 338 -31.96 26.08 -32.02
N LEU A 339 -32.36 26.58 -30.84
CA LEU A 339 -33.06 25.81 -29.86
C LEU A 339 -34.43 25.29 -30.34
N ASP A 340 -35.20 26.17 -31.03
CA ASP A 340 -36.51 25.80 -31.57
C ASP A 340 -36.36 24.72 -32.67
N TYR A 341 -35.33 24.84 -33.52
CA TYR A 341 -34.99 23.77 -34.47
C TYR A 341 -34.74 22.41 -33.77
N LEU A 342 -33.98 22.41 -32.69
CA LEU A 342 -33.72 21.17 -31.92
C LEU A 342 -34.99 20.61 -31.30
N LYS A 343 -35.87 21.47 -30.74
CA LYS A 343 -37.18 21.07 -30.16
C LYS A 343 -38.11 20.47 -31.22
N GLU A 344 -38.17 21.00 -32.41
CA GLU A 344 -38.98 20.46 -33.52
C GLU A 344 -38.58 19.03 -33.88
N HIS A 345 -37.29 18.68 -33.67
CA HIS A 345 -36.76 17.36 -33.98
C HIS A 345 -36.51 16.49 -32.72
N ALA A 346 -36.92 16.93 -31.53
CA ALA A 346 -36.80 16.20 -30.30
C ALA A 346 -37.70 14.93 -30.31
N GLY A 347 -37.23 13.84 -29.77
CA GLY A 347 -37.90 12.53 -29.81
C GLY A 347 -37.82 11.80 -31.17
N THR A 348 -37.39 12.49 -32.22
CA THR A 348 -37.18 11.90 -33.56
C THR A 348 -35.72 11.80 -33.91
N ARG A 349 -35.03 12.90 -34.06
CA ARG A 349 -33.56 12.95 -34.30
C ARG A 349 -32.77 13.02 -33.02
N TYR A 350 -33.23 13.82 -32.08
CA TYR A 350 -32.52 14.13 -30.84
C TYR A 350 -33.22 13.51 -29.63
N ARG A 351 -32.46 13.16 -28.63
CA ARG A 351 -32.94 12.66 -27.34
C ARG A 351 -33.72 13.80 -26.64
N GLN A 352 -35.01 13.56 -26.32
CA GLN A 352 -35.93 14.56 -25.78
C GLN A 352 -35.41 15.22 -24.50
N ASP A 353 -34.99 14.43 -23.51
CA ASP A 353 -34.50 14.93 -22.22
C ASP A 353 -33.21 15.75 -22.35
N ALA A 354 -32.36 15.45 -23.36
CA ALA A 354 -31.17 16.29 -23.65
C ALA A 354 -31.53 17.65 -24.24
N VAL A 355 -32.54 17.73 -25.13
CA VAL A 355 -33.04 18.99 -25.65
C VAL A 355 -33.75 19.82 -24.59
N ASP A 356 -34.56 19.18 -23.72
CA ASP A 356 -35.25 19.83 -22.61
C ASP A 356 -34.25 20.43 -21.59
N ALA A 357 -33.21 19.67 -21.24
CA ALA A 357 -32.16 20.13 -20.35
C ALA A 357 -31.32 21.25 -20.99
N LEU A 358 -31.06 21.19 -22.30
CA LEU A 358 -30.39 22.26 -23.04
C LEU A 358 -31.20 23.56 -22.95
N ALA A 359 -32.53 23.50 -23.14
CA ALA A 359 -33.42 24.64 -23.08
C ALA A 359 -33.39 25.37 -21.72
N VAL A 360 -33.17 24.60 -20.63
CA VAL A 360 -33.01 25.15 -19.27
C VAL A 360 -31.62 25.81 -19.09
N LEU A 361 -30.57 25.21 -19.65
CA LEU A 361 -29.18 25.66 -19.43
C LEU A 361 -28.77 26.89 -20.25
N LEU A 362 -29.24 27.03 -21.48
CA LEU A 362 -28.80 28.12 -22.36
C LEU A 362 -29.04 29.51 -21.78
N PRO A 363 -30.24 29.86 -21.23
CA PRO A 363 -30.46 31.17 -20.61
C PRO A 363 -29.59 31.42 -19.37
N LEU A 364 -29.28 30.38 -18.61
CA LEU A 364 -28.42 30.47 -17.42
C LEU A 364 -26.98 30.80 -17.80
N MET A 365 -26.49 30.17 -18.84
CA MET A 365 -25.11 30.37 -19.32
C MET A 365 -24.89 31.73 -20.00
N SER A 366 -25.92 32.30 -20.66
CA SER A 366 -25.84 33.63 -21.21
C SER A 366 -25.66 34.70 -20.11
N ARG A 367 -26.39 34.57 -19.01
CA ARG A 367 -26.27 35.47 -17.84
C ARG A 367 -24.94 35.38 -17.12
N GLU A 368 -24.34 34.20 -17.04
CA GLU A 368 -23.02 34.01 -16.40
C GLU A 368 -21.87 34.56 -17.24
N GLY A 369 -21.99 34.60 -18.55
CA GLY A 369 -20.99 35.18 -19.44
C GLY A 369 -20.85 36.71 -19.30
N GLU A 370 -21.89 37.39 -18.83
CA GLU A 370 -21.90 38.84 -18.60
C GLU A 370 -21.33 39.25 -17.24
N ALA A 371 -21.18 38.29 -16.30
CA ALA A 371 -20.78 38.57 -14.90
C ALA A 371 -19.28 38.43 -14.60
N GLN A 372 -18.46 37.95 -15.52
CA GLN A 372 -17.02 37.78 -15.29
C GLN A 372 -16.26 39.04 -15.75
N ILE A 373 -15.98 39.95 -14.81
CA ILE A 373 -15.08 41.09 -15.04
C ILE A 373 -13.65 40.53 -15.11
N ASP A 374 -13.14 40.41 -16.33
CA ASP A 374 -11.74 40.07 -16.57
C ASP A 374 -10.89 41.35 -16.44
N GLY A 375 -9.78 41.27 -15.73
CA GLY A 375 -8.73 42.28 -15.79
C GLY A 375 -7.83 41.99 -16.99
N THR A 376 -7.55 42.97 -17.82
CA THR A 376 -6.52 42.84 -18.85
C THR A 376 -5.19 43.33 -18.29
N VAL A 377 -4.12 42.54 -18.46
CA VAL A 377 -2.76 42.88 -18.07
C VAL A 377 -1.80 42.63 -19.22
N THR A 378 -0.83 43.53 -19.36
CA THR A 378 0.26 43.36 -20.32
C THR A 378 1.33 42.42 -19.75
N THR A 379 2.25 41.95 -20.57
CA THR A 379 3.39 41.12 -20.14
C THR A 379 4.27 41.82 -19.11
N ALA A 380 4.31 43.17 -19.11
CA ALA A 380 5.02 43.94 -18.10
C ALA A 380 4.36 43.91 -16.70
N GLU A 381 3.02 43.84 -16.69
CA GLU A 381 2.19 43.88 -15.48
C GLU A 381 1.90 42.50 -14.89
N MET A 382 2.42 41.41 -15.50
CA MET A 382 2.26 40.07 -15.00
C MET A 382 2.88 39.88 -13.60
N GLU A 383 2.14 39.32 -12.71
CA GLU A 383 2.60 38.90 -11.35
C GLU A 383 2.47 37.41 -11.17
N ALA A 384 3.41 36.84 -10.40
CA ALA A 384 3.35 35.40 -10.02
C ALA A 384 2.10 35.13 -9.17
N GLY A 385 1.36 34.11 -9.58
CA GLY A 385 0.11 33.73 -8.90
C GLY A 385 -1.15 34.22 -9.58
N MET A 386 -1.08 35.11 -10.57
CA MET A 386 -2.22 35.48 -11.43
C MET A 386 -2.73 34.25 -12.17
N VAL A 387 -4.03 34.15 -12.35
CA VAL A 387 -4.68 33.03 -13.04
C VAL A 387 -5.34 33.55 -14.29
N LEU A 388 -5.00 32.97 -15.44
CA LEU A 388 -5.60 33.36 -16.71
C LEU A 388 -7.11 33.09 -16.72
N SER A 389 -7.91 34.07 -17.04
CA SER A 389 -9.36 33.95 -17.22
C SER A 389 -9.74 33.44 -18.59
N ARG A 390 -8.85 33.62 -19.57
CA ARG A 390 -8.99 33.17 -20.97
C ARG A 390 -7.70 32.50 -21.44
N ASP A 391 -7.79 31.78 -22.56
CA ASP A 391 -6.62 31.23 -23.24
C ASP A 391 -5.77 32.38 -23.79
N LEU A 392 -4.45 32.32 -23.64
CA LEU A 392 -3.52 33.22 -24.30
C LEU A 392 -3.18 32.62 -25.66
N VAL A 393 -3.52 33.33 -26.71
CA VAL A 393 -3.23 32.98 -28.10
C VAL A 393 -2.43 34.10 -28.77
N ASN A 394 -1.57 33.75 -29.74
CA ASN A 394 -0.87 34.75 -30.52
C ASN A 394 -1.78 35.31 -31.65
N GLU A 395 -1.30 36.30 -32.45
CA GLU A 395 -2.04 36.89 -33.56
C GLU A 395 -2.46 35.86 -34.63
N HIS A 396 -1.76 34.74 -34.72
CA HIS A 396 -2.07 33.65 -35.63
C HIS A 396 -3.05 32.62 -35.02
N GLY A 397 -3.59 32.89 -33.81
CA GLY A 397 -4.51 31.98 -33.11
C GLY A 397 -3.85 30.76 -32.48
N ILE A 398 -2.52 30.72 -32.41
CA ILE A 398 -1.80 29.59 -31.77
C ILE A 398 -1.90 29.73 -30.25
N LEU A 399 -2.38 28.68 -29.61
CA LEU A 399 -2.50 28.60 -28.16
C LEU A 399 -1.12 28.60 -27.49
N LEU A 400 -0.84 29.61 -26.67
CA LEU A 400 0.38 29.73 -25.88
C LEU A 400 0.19 29.22 -24.47
N LEU A 401 -0.88 29.67 -23.78
CA LEU A 401 -1.27 29.21 -22.45
C LEU A 401 -2.77 29.03 -22.33
N THR A 402 -3.21 28.07 -21.55
CA THR A 402 -4.64 27.80 -21.34
C THR A 402 -5.22 28.66 -20.22
N ARG A 403 -6.50 28.94 -20.28
CA ARG A 403 -7.30 29.47 -19.18
C ARG A 403 -7.10 28.63 -17.93
N GLY A 404 -7.10 29.25 -16.75
CA GLY A 404 -6.86 28.64 -15.48
C GLY A 404 -5.38 28.35 -15.20
N PHE A 405 -4.49 28.66 -16.14
CA PHE A 405 -3.06 28.57 -15.91
C PHE A 405 -2.65 29.59 -14.86
N LYS A 406 -1.97 29.15 -13.81
CA LYS A 406 -1.42 30.02 -12.77
C LYS A 406 -0.01 30.44 -13.19
N LEU A 407 0.20 31.73 -13.39
CA LEU A 407 1.48 32.27 -13.79
C LEU A 407 2.52 32.04 -12.71
N ASP A 408 3.63 31.42 -13.07
CA ASP A 408 4.84 31.33 -12.27
C ASP A 408 5.98 32.10 -12.93
N ALA A 409 7.11 32.25 -12.24
CA ALA A 409 8.25 33.00 -12.71
C ALA A 409 8.80 32.47 -14.07
N VAL A 410 8.74 31.15 -14.28
CA VAL A 410 9.24 30.49 -15.49
C VAL A 410 8.32 30.81 -16.70
N ALA A 411 7.01 30.67 -16.49
CA ALA A 411 6.03 30.97 -17.51
C ALA A 411 6.06 32.46 -17.91
N MET A 412 6.15 33.36 -16.95
CA MET A 412 6.25 34.80 -17.19
C MET A 412 7.49 35.16 -18.04
N GLN A 413 8.64 34.56 -17.72
CA GLN A 413 9.85 34.77 -18.49
C GLN A 413 9.69 34.27 -19.94
N ARG A 414 9.15 33.05 -20.09
CA ARG A 414 8.91 32.46 -21.43
C ARG A 414 7.96 33.29 -22.28
N ILE A 415 6.89 33.84 -21.68
CA ILE A 415 5.94 34.71 -22.39
C ILE A 415 6.65 36.00 -22.90
N ARG A 416 7.47 36.62 -22.04
CA ARG A 416 8.26 37.81 -22.43
C ARG A 416 9.28 37.50 -23.52
N GLU A 417 9.95 36.38 -23.48
CA GLU A 417 10.87 35.91 -24.51
C GLU A 417 10.14 35.64 -25.84
N LEU A 418 8.93 35.05 -25.77
CA LEU A 418 8.09 34.81 -26.95
C LEU A 418 7.62 36.13 -27.57
N GLU A 419 7.14 37.09 -26.78
CA GLU A 419 6.74 38.42 -27.20
C GLU A 419 7.89 39.15 -27.95
N ALA A 420 9.09 39.10 -27.34
CA ALA A 420 10.29 39.69 -27.92
C ALA A 420 10.71 39.01 -29.24
N ASN A 421 10.59 37.70 -29.33
CA ASN A 421 11.01 36.91 -30.49
C ASN A 421 10.01 36.99 -31.65
N LEU A 422 8.72 37.10 -31.36
CA LEU A 422 7.66 37.19 -32.38
C LEU A 422 7.41 38.64 -32.82
N GLY A 423 7.81 39.63 -32.01
CA GLY A 423 7.50 41.04 -32.26
C GLY A 423 6.01 41.37 -32.10
N GLU A 424 5.27 40.51 -31.39
CA GLU A 424 3.85 40.64 -31.10
C GLU A 424 3.69 41.16 -29.66
N SER A 425 2.62 41.87 -29.35
CA SER A 425 2.27 42.33 -28.01
C SER A 425 1.17 41.45 -27.44
N PHE A 426 1.40 40.81 -26.25
CA PHE A 426 0.42 39.93 -25.66
C PHE A 426 -0.41 40.67 -24.59
N GLU A 427 -1.73 40.61 -24.73
CA GLU A 427 -2.68 40.96 -23.69
C GLU A 427 -3.18 39.71 -22.97
N LEU A 428 -2.99 39.65 -21.65
CA LEU A 428 -3.44 38.55 -20.83
C LEU A 428 -4.72 38.94 -20.08
N TYR A 429 -5.72 38.11 -20.18
CA TYR A 429 -6.94 38.22 -19.38
C TYR A 429 -6.78 37.43 -18.11
N VAL A 430 -6.90 38.09 -16.96
CA VAL A 430 -6.71 37.48 -15.64
C VAL A 430 -7.97 37.62 -14.80
N VAL A 431 -8.19 36.63 -13.93
CA VAL A 431 -9.28 36.67 -12.94
C VAL A 431 -8.98 37.77 -11.94
N GLN A 432 -9.82 38.80 -11.86
CA GLN A 432 -9.75 39.79 -10.79
C GLN A 432 -10.13 39.12 -9.45
N LYS A 433 -9.32 39.38 -8.43
CA LYS A 433 -9.57 38.87 -7.06
C LYS A 433 -10.75 39.56 -6.40
#